data_50c5113b752af257ca2059f370ad0886
#
_entry.id   50c5113b752af257ca2059f370ad0886
#
_cell.length_a   1.000
_cell.length_b   1.000
_cell.length_c   1.000
_cell.angle_alpha   90.00
_cell.angle_beta   90.00
_cell.angle_gamma   90.00
#
_symmetry.space_group_name_H-M   'P 1'
#
loop_
_entity.id
_entity.type
_entity.pdbx_description
1 polymer ?
#
loop_
_entity_poly.entity_id
_entity_poly.type
_entity_poly.pdbx_seq_one_letter_code
_entity_poly.pdbx_strand_id
1 'polypeptide(L)' 'MMNEINEMLMALDEMGFIVERVMDEFVQIFDEDENLILTGDFKSVQPYEELLKRVSNEH' A
#
# COMPACT_ATOMS: atom_id res chain seq x y z
N MET A 1 3.97 -17.52 7.53
CA MET A 1 2.91 -16.67 8.06
C MET A 1 2.85 -15.36 7.30
N MET A 2 1.68 -15.00 6.81
CA MET A 2 1.55 -13.75 6.05
C MET A 2 1.61 -12.54 6.98
N ASN A 3 2.38 -11.57 6.57
CA ASN A 3 2.49 -10.30 7.25
C ASN A 3 1.25 -9.46 6.94
N GLU A 4 0.70 -8.78 7.95
CA GLU A 4 -0.46 -7.91 7.74
C GLU A 4 -0.20 -6.85 6.67
N ILE A 5 1.02 -6.35 6.62
CA ILE A 5 1.38 -5.35 5.61
C ILE A 5 1.24 -5.93 4.21
N ASN A 6 1.70 -7.17 4.01
CA ASN A 6 1.56 -7.81 2.71
C ASN A 6 0.10 -8.00 2.31
N GLU A 7 -0.76 -8.32 3.27
CA GLU A 7 -2.18 -8.45 2.98
C GLU A 7 -2.79 -7.12 2.54
N MET A 8 -2.38 -6.03 3.19
CA MET A 8 -2.86 -4.70 2.82
C MET A 8 -2.35 -4.28 1.45
N LEU A 9 -1.09 -4.63 1.14
CA LEU A 9 -0.52 -4.34 -0.17
C LEU A 9 -1.25 -5.11 -1.26
N MET A 10 -1.64 -6.36 -0.99
CA MET A 10 -2.42 -7.13 -1.95
C MET A 10 -3.78 -6.50 -2.18
N ALA A 11 -4.42 -6.02 -1.13
CA ALA A 11 -5.70 -5.34 -1.26
C ALA A 11 -5.59 -4.08 -2.10
N LEU A 12 -4.53 -3.30 -1.89
CA LEU A 12 -4.30 -2.09 -2.67
C LEU A 12 -4.02 -2.41 -4.14
N ASP A 13 -3.25 -3.47 -4.38
CA ASP A 13 -2.98 -3.91 -5.73
C ASP A 13 -4.26 -4.30 -6.45
N GLU A 14 -5.15 -4.98 -5.77
CA GLU A 14 -6.45 -5.37 -6.33
C GLU A 14 -7.35 -4.18 -6.63
N MET A 15 -7.15 -3.09 -5.91
CA MET A 15 -7.89 -1.84 -6.14
C MET A 15 -7.36 -1.03 -7.32
N GLY A 16 -6.25 -1.45 -7.90
CA GLY A 16 -5.67 -0.77 -9.05
C GLY A 16 -4.44 0.06 -8.77
N PHE A 17 -3.96 0.06 -7.53
CA PHE A 17 -2.73 0.77 -7.19
C PHE A 17 -1.52 -0.04 -7.62
N ILE A 18 -0.43 0.65 -7.91
CA ILE A 18 0.83 0.01 -8.26
C ILE A 18 1.68 -0.07 -6.99
N VAL A 19 2.06 -1.28 -6.62
CA VAL A 19 2.82 -1.52 -5.39
C VAL A 19 4.21 -1.99 -5.76
N GLU A 20 5.24 -1.26 -5.33
CA GLU A 20 6.63 -1.65 -5.54
C GLU A 20 7.34 -1.86 -4.22
N ARG A 21 7.95 -3.02 -4.08
CA ARG A 21 8.78 -3.35 -2.92
C ARG A 21 10.23 -3.09 -3.30
N VAL A 22 10.91 -2.29 -2.48
CA VAL A 22 12.30 -1.92 -2.74
C VAL A 22 13.19 -2.59 -1.70
N MET A 23 13.95 -3.60 -2.14
CA MET A 23 14.95 -4.32 -1.34
C MET A 23 14.42 -4.86 0.00
N ASP A 24 13.13 -5.14 0.05
CA ASP A 24 12.45 -5.61 1.27
C ASP A 24 12.59 -4.65 2.46
N GLU A 25 12.98 -3.41 2.19
CA GLU A 25 13.14 -2.40 3.22
C GLU A 25 11.98 -1.44 3.27
N PHE A 26 11.46 -1.05 2.11
CA PHE A 26 10.31 -0.15 2.06
C PHE A 26 9.47 -0.42 0.82
N VAL A 27 8.30 0.20 0.81
CA VAL A 27 7.30 0.04 -0.23
C VAL A 27 6.94 1.41 -0.79
N GLN A 28 6.79 1.49 -2.09
CA GLN A 28 6.26 2.68 -2.75
C GLN A 28 4.94 2.31 -3.40
N ILE A 29 3.92 3.13 -3.19
CA ILE A 29 2.59 2.90 -3.76
C ILE A 29 2.25 4.06 -4.67
N PHE A 30 1.87 3.73 -5.89
CA PHE A 30 1.52 4.71 -6.92
C PHE A 30 0.06 4.53 -7.32
N ASP A 31 -0.56 5.60 -7.76
CA ASP A 31 -1.92 5.52 -8.28
C ASP A 31 -1.90 5.05 -9.75
N GLU A 32 -3.07 5.02 -10.38
CA GLU A 32 -3.19 4.57 -11.76
C GLU A 32 -2.43 5.44 -12.75
N ASP A 33 -2.20 6.69 -12.39
CA ASP A 33 -1.46 7.64 -13.23
C ASP A 33 0.03 7.64 -12.92
N GLU A 34 0.48 6.68 -12.13
CA GLU A 34 1.88 6.52 -11.73
C GLU A 34 2.40 7.64 -10.84
N ASN A 35 1.50 8.29 -10.10
CA ASN A 35 1.90 9.28 -9.10
C ASN A 35 2.16 8.59 -7.77
N LEU A 36 3.30 8.90 -7.17
CA LEU A 36 3.64 8.34 -5.86
C LEU A 36 2.69 8.91 -4.80
N ILE A 37 1.96 8.06 -4.11
CA ILE A 37 1.01 8.49 -3.09
C ILE A 37 1.41 8.08 -1.68
N LEU A 38 2.28 7.09 -1.54
CA LEU A 38 2.71 6.62 -0.22
C LEU A 38 4.06 5.94 -0.29
N THR A 39 4.90 6.23 0.69
CA THR A 39 6.11 5.45 0.93
C THR A 39 6.06 4.98 2.38
N GLY A 40 6.20 3.69 2.59
CA GLY A 40 6.16 3.12 3.93
C GLY A 40 7.15 1.98 4.07
N ASP A 41 7.36 1.52 5.30
CA ASP A 41 8.25 0.40 5.56
C ASP A 41 7.45 -0.86 5.86
N PHE A 42 8.12 -1.91 6.34
CA PHE A 42 7.47 -3.17 6.70
C PHE A 42 7.32 -3.34 8.21
N LYS A 43 7.46 -2.27 8.97
CA LYS A 43 7.40 -2.33 10.43
C LYS A 43 6.09 -1.81 11.00
N SER A 44 5.42 -0.93 10.28
CA SER A 44 4.18 -0.32 10.76
C SER A 44 3.07 -0.50 9.73
N VAL A 45 1.91 -0.97 10.18
CA VAL A 45 0.76 -1.13 9.30
C VAL A 45 -0.06 0.15 9.17
N GLN A 46 0.16 1.09 10.06
CA GLN A 46 -0.69 2.28 10.15
C GLN A 46 -0.81 3.08 8.85
N PRO A 47 0.27 3.37 8.11
CA PRO A 47 0.13 4.12 6.86
C PRO A 47 -0.76 3.40 5.85
N TYR A 48 -0.66 2.08 5.79
CA TYR A 48 -1.44 1.30 4.83
C TYR A 48 -2.89 1.20 5.25
N GLU A 49 -3.14 1.08 6.56
CA GLU A 49 -4.50 1.08 7.08
C GLU A 49 -5.20 2.40 6.76
N GLU A 50 -4.51 3.50 6.97
CA GLU A 50 -5.08 4.82 6.70
C GLU A 50 -5.38 5.01 5.23
N LEU A 51 -4.49 4.54 4.37
CA LEU A 51 -4.71 4.64 2.92
C LEU A 51 -5.91 3.79 2.51
N LEU A 52 -6.00 2.55 3.01
CA LEU A 52 -7.13 1.68 2.71
C LEU A 52 -8.45 2.28 3.15
N LYS A 53 -8.48 2.87 4.35
CA LYS A 53 -9.70 3.53 4.84
C LYS A 53 -10.10 4.69 3.94
N ARG A 54 -9.13 5.49 3.52
CA ARG A 54 -9.39 6.64 2.67
C ARG A 54 -10.00 6.22 1.34
N VAL A 55 -9.37 5.25 0.66
CA VAL A 55 -9.84 4.84 -0.65
C VAL A 55 -11.16 4.10 -0.56
N SER A 56 -11.41 3.40 0.55
CA SER A 56 -12.70 2.72 0.76
C SER A 56 -13.83 3.71 1.00
N ASN A 57 -13.52 4.85 1.60
CA ASN A 57 -14.54 5.86 1.90
C ASN A 57 -14.83 6.82 0.75
N GLU A 58 -14.01 6.77 -0.29
CA GLU A 58 -14.17 7.65 -1.45
C GLU A 58 -15.14 7.09 -2.50
N HIS A 59 -15.74 5.98 -2.21
CA HIS A 59 -16.75 5.42 -3.12
C HIS A 59 -18.14 5.99 -2.80
#